data_8ffb97a0892f58891138b7e50a44cfb2
#
_entry.id   8ffb97a0892f58891138b7e50a44cfb2
#
_cell.length_a   1.000
_cell.length_b   1.000
_cell.length_c   1.000
_cell.angle_alpha   90.00
_cell.angle_beta   90.00
_cell.angle_gamma   90.00
#
_symmetry.space_group_name_H-M   'P 1'
#
loop_
_entity.id
_entity.type
_entity.pdbx_description
1 polymer ?
#
loop_
_entity_poly.entity_id
_entity_poly.type
_entity_poly.pdbx_seq_one_letter_code
_entity_poly.pdbx_strand_id
1 'polypeptide(L)'
;MAERSLSLPYLGLRRGTLAAGLLNLTAALAISIIVLRHDLKVRQFYVIMTGLLAAISVLVVLFIRSDGIITTARQRLYEYPIVFTAQTNYQEIVVTQWGKDRRLYLNGGLQYSTRDEYRYTESLTYPTLTDTTESVLIIGGGDGLAARELLKVPTIHRITQVELDPMMIETANTVLLADNQGALKDPKVHVVIDDAFSWVRAGGDGQRYDAIIVDLPDPDTEIVGRLYTEEFYAMLLKQLTSRGIMTVQSSSSFTTPDVFSRIYSTLQAAGCHTVVPYHVHVPTFGDWGFNSCFAGSQPFQLPATLPKDVKFITPEVLASATVFGLDNQPRKLDPNTLDHQRIVDDLRRGYRDTGA
;
A
#
# COMPACT_ATOMS: atom_id res chain seq x y z
N MET A 1 -18.92 22.29 -5.15
CA MET A 1 -19.72 21.71 -4.06
C MET A 1 -20.21 20.36 -4.54
N ALA A 2 -19.48 19.28 -4.23
CA ALA A 2 -19.87 17.93 -4.60
C ALA A 2 -20.86 17.43 -3.54
N GLU A 3 -22.07 17.11 -3.95
CA GLU A 3 -23.03 16.34 -3.15
C GLU A 3 -22.37 15.01 -2.74
N ARG A 4 -21.90 14.95 -1.52
CA ARG A 4 -21.57 13.67 -0.88
C ARG A 4 -22.89 12.94 -0.72
N SER A 5 -23.20 12.01 -1.62
CA SER A 5 -24.39 11.18 -1.47
C SER A 5 -24.32 10.48 -0.12
N LEU A 6 -25.31 10.66 0.72
CA LEU A 6 -25.43 10.07 2.07
C LEU A 6 -25.33 8.53 2.09
N SER A 7 -25.44 7.89 0.93
CA SER A 7 -25.41 6.42 0.78
C SER A 7 -24.01 5.82 0.63
N LEU A 8 -23.01 6.58 0.16
CA LEU A 8 -21.66 6.09 -0.11
C LEU A 8 -20.91 5.59 1.13
N PRO A 9 -20.95 6.28 2.29
CA PRO A 9 -20.22 5.83 3.47
C PRO A 9 -20.72 4.51 4.08
N TYR A 10 -22.01 4.16 3.87
CA TYR A 10 -22.64 2.99 4.50
C TYR A 10 -22.87 1.82 3.56
N LEU A 11 -23.09 2.07 2.28
CA LEU A 11 -23.45 1.04 1.29
C LEU A 11 -22.33 0.74 0.28
N GLY A 12 -21.32 1.58 0.23
CA GLY A 12 -20.31 1.56 -0.83
C GLY A 12 -20.91 1.97 -2.20
N LEU A 13 -20.03 2.24 -3.18
CA LEU A 13 -20.42 2.78 -4.49
C LEU A 13 -21.47 1.91 -5.20
N ARG A 14 -21.31 0.60 -5.15
CA ARG A 14 -22.15 -0.36 -5.92
C ARG A 14 -23.52 -0.59 -5.31
N ARG A 15 -23.60 -0.85 -4.01
CA ARG A 15 -24.90 -0.95 -3.32
C ARG A 15 -25.62 0.39 -3.32
N GLY A 16 -24.88 1.49 -3.25
CA GLY A 16 -25.42 2.84 -3.37
C GLY A 16 -26.07 3.09 -4.73
N THR A 17 -25.45 2.67 -5.84
CA THR A 17 -26.04 2.78 -7.20
C THR A 17 -27.28 1.91 -7.38
N LEU A 18 -27.25 0.67 -6.87
CA LEU A 18 -28.42 -0.22 -6.93
C LEU A 18 -29.58 0.34 -6.07
N ALA A 19 -29.29 0.86 -4.89
CA ALA A 19 -30.28 1.48 -4.01
C ALA A 19 -30.89 2.75 -4.67
N ALA A 20 -30.09 3.59 -5.30
CA ALA A 20 -30.57 4.74 -6.08
C ALA A 20 -31.45 4.32 -7.26
N GLY A 21 -31.08 3.24 -7.96
CA GLY A 21 -31.88 2.65 -9.02
C GLY A 21 -33.23 2.14 -8.52
N LEU A 22 -33.26 1.45 -7.36
CA LEU A 22 -34.49 1.00 -6.71
C LEU A 22 -35.37 2.18 -6.29
N LEU A 23 -34.79 3.23 -5.73
CA LEU A 23 -35.52 4.44 -5.35
C LEU A 23 -36.18 5.11 -6.58
N ASN A 24 -35.43 5.24 -7.67
CA ASN A 24 -35.97 5.82 -8.91
C ASN A 24 -37.10 4.99 -9.51
N LEU A 25 -36.98 3.65 -9.54
CA LEU A 25 -38.04 2.77 -10.05
C LEU A 25 -39.28 2.75 -9.14
N THR A 26 -39.11 2.83 -7.83
CA THR A 26 -40.25 2.92 -6.91
C THR A 26 -40.96 4.28 -7.03
N ALA A 27 -40.23 5.37 -7.23
CA ALA A 27 -40.81 6.67 -7.55
C ALA A 27 -41.55 6.65 -8.88
N ALA A 28 -40.97 6.06 -9.95
CA ALA A 28 -41.65 5.88 -11.23
C ALA A 28 -42.94 5.05 -11.13
N LEU A 29 -42.92 4.00 -10.31
CA LEU A 29 -44.08 3.17 -10.03
C LEU A 29 -45.20 3.99 -9.35
N ALA A 30 -44.85 4.77 -8.33
CA ALA A 30 -45.79 5.65 -7.61
C ALA A 30 -46.41 6.71 -8.54
N ILE A 31 -45.60 7.38 -9.37
CA ILE A 31 -46.05 8.35 -10.36
C ILE A 31 -46.96 7.67 -11.39
N SER A 32 -46.63 6.49 -11.87
CA SER A 32 -47.47 5.76 -12.82
C SER A 32 -48.85 5.43 -12.25
N ILE A 33 -48.92 5.05 -10.96
CA ILE A 33 -50.19 4.76 -10.28
C ILE A 33 -51.01 6.04 -10.08
N ILE A 34 -50.39 7.16 -9.71
CA ILE A 34 -51.10 8.38 -9.35
C ILE A 34 -51.54 9.18 -10.61
N VAL A 35 -50.63 9.30 -11.59
CA VAL A 35 -50.84 10.19 -12.76
C VAL A 35 -51.35 9.39 -13.96
N LEU A 36 -50.64 8.34 -14.39
CA LEU A 36 -50.90 7.65 -15.65
C LEU A 36 -52.12 6.74 -15.64
N ARG A 37 -52.67 6.40 -14.49
CA ARG A 37 -53.84 5.55 -14.31
C ARG A 37 -55.08 6.14 -15.06
N HIS A 38 -55.20 7.45 -15.11
CA HIS A 38 -56.36 8.14 -15.71
C HIS A 38 -56.20 8.40 -17.19
N ASP A 39 -54.96 8.45 -17.71
CA ASP A 39 -54.67 8.86 -19.09
C ASP A 39 -54.41 7.68 -20.05
N LEU A 40 -54.10 6.51 -19.48
CA LEU A 40 -53.74 5.33 -20.29
C LEU A 40 -54.94 4.34 -20.44
N LYS A 41 -54.95 3.67 -21.59
CA LYS A 41 -55.84 2.49 -21.78
C LYS A 41 -55.42 1.40 -20.82
N VAL A 42 -56.40 0.69 -20.25
CA VAL A 42 -56.21 -0.34 -19.23
C VAL A 42 -55.07 -1.32 -19.56
N ARG A 43 -55.03 -1.81 -20.82
CA ARG A 43 -53.97 -2.71 -21.30
C ARG A 43 -52.55 -2.07 -21.21
N GLN A 44 -52.42 -0.81 -21.60
CA GLN A 44 -51.13 -0.09 -21.58
C GLN A 44 -50.67 0.14 -20.16
N PHE A 45 -51.57 0.50 -19.25
CA PHE A 45 -51.26 0.65 -17.84
C PHE A 45 -50.71 -0.64 -17.24
N TYR A 46 -51.38 -1.79 -17.45
CA TYR A 46 -50.89 -3.08 -16.93
C TYR A 46 -49.54 -3.50 -17.52
N VAL A 47 -49.27 -3.23 -18.79
CA VAL A 47 -47.97 -3.52 -19.42
C VAL A 47 -46.86 -2.71 -18.76
N ILE A 48 -47.05 -1.41 -18.51
CA ILE A 48 -46.08 -0.54 -17.84
C ILE A 48 -45.87 -1.01 -16.39
N MET A 49 -46.94 -1.31 -15.66
CA MET A 49 -46.85 -1.75 -14.27
C MET A 49 -46.10 -3.08 -14.15
N THR A 50 -46.37 -4.06 -15.00
CA THR A 50 -45.66 -5.34 -15.03
C THR A 50 -44.19 -5.15 -15.36
N GLY A 51 -43.85 -4.27 -16.31
CA GLY A 51 -42.47 -3.94 -16.65
C GLY A 51 -41.71 -3.29 -15.48
N LEU A 52 -42.32 -2.32 -14.77
CA LEU A 52 -41.73 -1.69 -13.62
C LEU A 52 -41.51 -2.67 -12.46
N LEU A 53 -42.52 -3.51 -12.16
CA LEU A 53 -42.42 -4.52 -11.12
C LEU A 53 -41.34 -5.57 -11.47
N ALA A 54 -41.25 -6.01 -12.71
CA ALA A 54 -40.18 -6.90 -13.16
C ALA A 54 -38.80 -6.27 -12.98
N ALA A 55 -38.64 -4.99 -13.38
CA ALA A 55 -37.38 -4.27 -13.24
C ALA A 55 -36.97 -4.09 -11.75
N ILE A 56 -37.93 -3.76 -10.88
CA ILE A 56 -37.70 -3.69 -9.43
C ILE A 56 -37.29 -5.05 -8.89
N SER A 57 -37.97 -6.14 -9.28
CA SER A 57 -37.64 -7.49 -8.84
C SER A 57 -36.21 -7.90 -9.26
N VAL A 58 -35.81 -7.58 -10.48
CA VAL A 58 -34.46 -7.83 -10.96
C VAL A 58 -33.42 -7.04 -10.14
N LEU A 59 -33.67 -5.74 -9.89
CA LEU A 59 -32.74 -4.94 -9.07
C LEU A 59 -32.66 -5.42 -7.63
N VAL A 60 -33.75 -5.86 -7.02
CA VAL A 60 -33.75 -6.44 -5.68
C VAL A 60 -32.92 -7.74 -5.65
N VAL A 61 -33.09 -8.62 -6.64
CA VAL A 61 -32.28 -9.85 -6.74
C VAL A 61 -30.80 -9.50 -6.92
N LEU A 62 -30.47 -8.53 -7.77
CA LEU A 62 -29.10 -8.08 -7.98
C LEU A 62 -28.53 -7.45 -6.69
N PHE A 63 -29.32 -6.69 -5.96
CA PHE A 63 -28.91 -6.11 -4.68
C PHE A 63 -28.60 -7.21 -3.63
N ILE A 64 -29.47 -8.20 -3.50
CA ILE A 64 -29.28 -9.32 -2.56
C ILE A 64 -28.10 -10.22 -2.98
N ARG A 65 -27.93 -10.45 -4.29
CA ARG A 65 -26.86 -11.31 -4.84
C ARG A 65 -25.57 -10.57 -5.14
N SER A 66 -25.50 -9.26 -4.93
CA SER A 66 -24.37 -8.41 -5.31
C SER A 66 -23.02 -8.93 -4.78
N ASP A 67 -22.97 -9.39 -3.56
CA ASP A 67 -21.70 -9.88 -2.95
C ASP A 67 -21.22 -11.17 -3.60
N GLY A 68 -22.12 -12.13 -3.86
CA GLY A 68 -21.74 -13.40 -4.48
C GLY A 68 -21.29 -13.27 -5.95
N ILE A 69 -21.96 -12.42 -6.72
CA ILE A 69 -21.59 -12.15 -8.12
C ILE A 69 -20.22 -11.47 -8.18
N ILE A 70 -19.97 -10.52 -7.27
CA ILE A 70 -18.72 -9.77 -7.19
C ILE A 70 -17.56 -10.67 -6.78
N THR A 71 -17.76 -11.53 -5.76
CA THR A 71 -16.73 -12.47 -5.32
C THR A 71 -16.32 -13.41 -6.44
N THR A 72 -17.28 -13.91 -7.22
CA THR A 72 -16.99 -14.78 -8.38
C THR A 72 -16.25 -14.03 -9.49
N ALA A 73 -16.63 -12.78 -9.79
CA ALA A 73 -15.94 -11.96 -10.80
C ALA A 73 -14.53 -11.57 -10.32
N ARG A 74 -14.38 -11.19 -9.06
CA ARG A 74 -13.09 -10.87 -8.46
C ARG A 74 -12.14 -12.07 -8.40
N GLN A 75 -12.68 -13.26 -8.12
CA GLN A 75 -11.85 -14.47 -8.06
C GLN A 75 -11.07 -14.72 -9.37
N ARG A 76 -11.59 -14.28 -10.52
CA ARG A 76 -10.91 -14.40 -11.80
C ARG A 76 -9.68 -13.49 -11.96
N LEU A 77 -9.55 -12.47 -11.12
CA LEU A 77 -8.41 -11.55 -11.11
C LEU A 77 -7.24 -12.09 -10.28
N TYR A 78 -7.48 -13.12 -9.48
CA TYR A 78 -6.47 -13.67 -8.56
C TYR A 78 -6.25 -15.15 -8.82
N GLU A 79 -4.99 -15.56 -8.82
CA GLU A 79 -4.59 -16.95 -9.03
C GLU A 79 -5.12 -17.89 -7.92
N TYR A 80 -5.10 -17.40 -6.67
CA TYR A 80 -5.49 -18.17 -5.49
C TYR A 80 -6.88 -17.78 -4.99
N PRO A 81 -7.58 -18.70 -4.30
CA PRO A 81 -8.86 -18.40 -3.67
C PRO A 81 -8.78 -17.20 -2.73
N ILE A 82 -9.73 -16.29 -2.87
CA ILE A 82 -9.88 -15.15 -1.97
C ILE A 82 -10.43 -15.66 -0.64
N VAL A 83 -9.70 -15.38 0.45
CA VAL A 83 -10.09 -15.73 1.84
C VAL A 83 -10.58 -14.53 2.65
N PHE A 84 -10.22 -13.31 2.22
CA PHE A 84 -10.67 -12.07 2.85
C PHE A 84 -10.71 -10.93 1.86
N THR A 85 -11.69 -10.04 1.98
CA THR A 85 -11.74 -8.77 1.26
C THR A 85 -12.31 -7.67 2.15
N ALA A 86 -11.75 -6.48 2.06
CA ALA A 86 -12.32 -5.28 2.65
C ALA A 86 -12.17 -4.10 1.69
N GLN A 87 -13.20 -3.27 1.60
CA GLN A 87 -13.14 -2.01 0.86
C GLN A 87 -13.17 -0.88 1.87
N THR A 88 -12.13 -0.06 1.90
CA THR A 88 -12.03 1.09 2.78
C THR A 88 -12.20 2.40 2.00
N ASN A 89 -12.06 3.54 2.67
CA ASN A 89 -12.01 4.84 2.01
C ASN A 89 -10.68 5.09 1.29
N TYR A 90 -9.68 4.27 1.57
CA TYR A 90 -8.31 4.45 1.09
C TYR A 90 -7.93 3.43 0.02
N GLN A 91 -8.35 2.17 0.20
CA GLN A 91 -7.91 1.05 -0.65
C GLN A 91 -8.86 -0.14 -0.59
N GLU A 92 -8.71 -1.03 -1.57
CA GLU A 92 -9.26 -2.37 -1.53
C GLU A 92 -8.19 -3.32 -0.96
N ILE A 93 -8.51 -4.03 0.11
CA ILE A 93 -7.65 -5.05 0.72
C ILE A 93 -8.17 -6.41 0.28
N VAL A 94 -7.33 -7.24 -0.32
CA VAL A 94 -7.67 -8.61 -0.70
C VAL A 94 -6.60 -9.56 -0.18
N VAL A 95 -7.02 -10.62 0.50
CA VAL A 95 -6.13 -11.69 0.91
C VAL A 95 -6.55 -12.96 0.21
N THR A 96 -5.59 -13.60 -0.46
CA THR A 96 -5.77 -14.91 -1.10
C THR A 96 -4.92 -15.96 -0.40
N GLN A 97 -5.32 -17.22 -0.50
CA GLN A 97 -4.54 -18.32 0.11
C GLN A 97 -4.66 -19.61 -0.70
N TRP A 98 -3.51 -20.27 -0.91
CA TRP A 98 -3.42 -21.61 -1.46
C TRP A 98 -2.40 -22.43 -0.67
N GLY A 99 -2.88 -23.48 0.00
CA GLY A 99 -2.04 -24.25 0.91
C GLY A 99 -1.47 -23.37 2.04
N LYS A 100 -0.15 -23.26 2.10
CA LYS A 100 0.56 -22.42 3.07
C LYS A 100 0.89 -21.03 2.54
N ASP A 101 0.72 -20.79 1.23
CA ASP A 101 1.01 -19.49 0.63
C ASP A 101 -0.21 -18.56 0.78
N ARG A 102 -0.01 -17.47 1.50
CA ARG A 102 -0.94 -16.36 1.65
C ARG A 102 -0.37 -15.14 0.93
N ARG A 103 -1.22 -14.44 0.20
CA ARG A 103 -0.84 -13.23 -0.53
C ARG A 103 -1.76 -12.07 -0.16
N LEU A 104 -1.15 -10.93 0.13
CA LEU A 104 -1.86 -9.67 0.35
C LEU A 104 -1.80 -8.82 -0.93
N TYR A 105 -2.95 -8.27 -1.29
CA TYR A 105 -3.07 -7.31 -2.38
C TYR A 105 -3.75 -6.04 -1.88
N LEU A 106 -3.21 -4.89 -2.29
CA LEU A 106 -3.82 -3.57 -2.10
C LEU A 106 -4.12 -2.97 -3.47
N ASN A 107 -5.39 -2.61 -3.72
CA ASN A 107 -5.87 -2.12 -5.03
C ASN A 107 -5.49 -3.03 -6.22
N GLY A 108 -5.40 -4.35 -5.99
CA GLY A 108 -4.97 -5.34 -6.98
C GLY A 108 -3.46 -5.54 -7.10
N GLY A 109 -2.64 -4.66 -6.53
CA GLY A 109 -1.18 -4.81 -6.47
C GLY A 109 -0.75 -5.77 -5.37
N LEU A 110 0.09 -6.77 -5.70
CA LEU A 110 0.65 -7.71 -4.73
C LEU A 110 1.59 -6.96 -3.77
N GLN A 111 1.35 -7.11 -2.46
CA GLN A 111 2.20 -6.52 -1.41
C GLN A 111 3.19 -7.53 -0.85
N TYR A 112 2.75 -8.75 -0.60
CA TYR A 112 3.64 -9.86 -0.24
C TYR A 112 3.00 -11.23 -0.52
N SER A 113 3.87 -12.25 -0.55
CA SER A 113 3.54 -13.65 -0.47
C SER A 113 4.32 -14.27 0.70
N THR A 114 3.67 -15.06 1.55
CA THR A 114 4.35 -15.75 2.68
C THR A 114 5.45 -16.71 2.23
N ARG A 115 5.52 -17.00 0.93
CA ARG A 115 6.53 -17.84 0.32
C ARG A 115 7.92 -17.20 0.33
N ASP A 116 8.00 -15.88 0.12
CA ASP A 116 9.26 -15.17 -0.14
C ASP A 116 9.34 -13.75 0.45
N GLU A 117 8.33 -13.31 1.23
CA GLU A 117 8.27 -11.98 1.83
C GLU A 117 9.52 -11.61 2.63
N TYR A 118 10.16 -12.63 3.25
CA TYR A 118 11.37 -12.42 4.04
C TYR A 118 12.51 -11.81 3.22
N ARG A 119 12.57 -12.08 1.90
CA ARG A 119 13.59 -11.48 1.03
C ARG A 119 13.42 -9.96 0.93
N TYR A 120 12.18 -9.51 0.75
CA TYR A 120 11.83 -8.10 0.75
C TYR A 120 12.03 -7.48 2.14
N THR A 121 11.40 -8.08 3.16
CA THR A 121 11.35 -7.51 4.50
C THR A 121 12.72 -7.43 5.16
N GLU A 122 13.55 -8.48 5.04
CA GLU A 122 14.92 -8.46 5.56
C GLU A 122 15.80 -7.45 4.82
N SER A 123 15.63 -7.31 3.50
CA SER A 123 16.38 -6.33 2.69
C SER A 123 15.95 -4.90 2.96
N LEU A 124 14.70 -4.65 3.32
CA LEU A 124 14.21 -3.35 3.71
C LEU A 124 14.67 -2.96 5.13
N THR A 125 14.65 -3.91 6.07
CA THR A 125 14.84 -3.61 7.50
C THR A 125 16.31 -3.62 7.92
N TYR A 126 17.04 -4.73 7.72
CA TYR A 126 18.36 -4.87 8.33
C TYR A 126 19.44 -3.92 7.80
N PRO A 127 19.49 -3.54 6.50
CA PRO A 127 20.44 -2.53 6.02
C PRO A 127 20.18 -1.11 6.55
N THR A 128 18.99 -0.88 7.14
CA THR A 128 18.61 0.39 7.79
C THR A 128 19.10 0.51 9.22
N LEU A 129 19.61 -0.60 9.79
CA LEU A 129 20.02 -0.67 11.20
C LEU A 129 21.53 -0.57 11.35
N THR A 130 21.93 -0.10 12.53
CA THR A 130 23.30 -0.17 13.06
C THR A 130 23.29 -0.96 14.36
N ASP A 131 24.46 -1.31 14.88
CA ASP A 131 24.58 -2.00 16.19
C ASP A 131 24.00 -1.19 17.36
N THR A 132 23.78 0.11 17.17
CA THR A 132 23.29 1.04 18.19
C THR A 132 21.90 1.58 17.90
N THR A 133 21.17 0.99 16.96
CA THR A 133 19.79 1.41 16.64
C THR A 133 18.85 1.01 17.79
N GLU A 134 18.18 1.99 18.38
CA GLU A 134 17.25 1.82 19.50
C GLU A 134 15.82 2.21 19.15
N SER A 135 15.66 3.20 18.25
CA SER A 135 14.36 3.79 17.86
C SER A 135 14.16 3.78 16.36
N VAL A 136 13.00 3.29 15.93
CA VAL A 136 12.66 3.15 14.50
C VAL A 136 11.30 3.78 14.20
N LEU A 137 11.24 4.53 13.11
CA LEU A 137 9.99 4.99 12.50
C LEU A 137 9.69 4.16 11.26
N ILE A 138 8.46 3.65 11.16
CA ILE A 138 7.94 3.00 9.95
C ILE A 138 6.86 3.90 9.36
N ILE A 139 6.99 4.26 8.11
CA ILE A 139 5.97 4.96 7.31
C ILE A 139 5.29 3.92 6.42
N GLY A 140 4.02 3.64 6.65
CA GLY A 140 3.28 2.55 6.03
C GLY A 140 3.55 1.20 6.71
N GLY A 141 3.77 0.14 5.93
CA GLY A 141 4.06 -1.21 6.42
C GLY A 141 2.95 -1.81 7.28
N GLY A 142 1.69 -1.46 6.98
CA GLY A 142 0.51 -1.81 7.77
C GLY A 142 0.26 -3.31 7.95
N ASP A 143 0.95 -4.17 7.21
CA ASP A 143 0.93 -5.63 7.38
C ASP A 143 1.69 -6.11 8.64
N GLY A 144 2.62 -5.28 9.14
CA GLY A 144 3.39 -5.54 10.35
C GLY A 144 4.62 -6.44 10.15
N LEU A 145 5.01 -6.76 8.90
CA LEU A 145 6.16 -7.62 8.63
C LEU A 145 7.48 -6.92 8.96
N ALA A 146 7.63 -5.64 8.63
CA ALA A 146 8.79 -4.84 9.02
C ALA A 146 8.91 -4.75 10.56
N ALA A 147 7.81 -4.48 11.26
CA ALA A 147 7.79 -4.46 12.72
C ALA A 147 8.20 -5.81 13.32
N ARG A 148 7.75 -6.93 12.72
CA ARG A 148 8.15 -8.30 13.12
C ARG A 148 9.67 -8.48 13.08
N GLU A 149 10.33 -8.07 12.01
CA GLU A 149 11.78 -8.21 11.88
C GLU A 149 12.52 -7.31 12.88
N LEU A 150 12.06 -6.08 13.07
CA LEU A 150 12.66 -5.14 14.02
C LEU A 150 12.57 -5.64 15.47
N LEU A 151 11.45 -6.27 15.86
CA LEU A 151 11.27 -6.80 17.21
C LEU A 151 12.24 -7.94 17.56
N LYS A 152 12.86 -8.58 16.58
CA LYS A 152 13.89 -9.60 16.78
C LYS A 152 15.25 -8.99 17.19
N VAL A 153 15.42 -7.68 17.01
CA VAL A 153 16.68 -6.97 17.32
C VAL A 153 16.65 -6.48 18.76
N PRO A 154 17.53 -6.98 19.66
CA PRO A 154 17.42 -6.71 21.10
C PRO A 154 17.61 -5.25 21.48
N THR A 155 18.38 -4.48 20.71
CA THR A 155 18.65 -3.07 20.97
C THR A 155 17.45 -2.17 20.69
N ILE A 156 16.50 -2.61 19.89
CA ILE A 156 15.32 -1.82 19.55
C ILE A 156 14.34 -1.83 20.72
N HIS A 157 14.10 -0.64 21.25
CA HIS A 157 13.19 -0.42 22.38
C HIS A 157 11.88 0.25 21.97
N ARG A 158 11.86 0.92 20.82
CA ARG A 158 10.71 1.68 20.34
C ARG A 158 10.59 1.61 18.83
N ILE A 159 9.38 1.30 18.38
CA ILE A 159 8.96 1.37 16.99
C ILE A 159 7.71 2.25 16.92
N THR A 160 7.75 3.35 16.17
CA THR A 160 6.57 4.13 15.84
C THR A 160 6.20 3.79 14.40
N GLN A 161 4.96 3.39 14.17
CA GLN A 161 4.46 3.04 12.84
C GLN A 161 3.28 3.92 12.48
N VAL A 162 3.38 4.65 11.37
CA VAL A 162 2.33 5.55 10.88
C VAL A 162 1.64 4.89 9.69
N GLU A 163 0.37 4.53 9.88
CA GLU A 163 -0.46 3.87 8.87
C GLU A 163 -1.74 4.66 8.64
N LEU A 164 -2.11 4.80 7.37
CA LEU A 164 -3.28 5.58 6.96
C LEU A 164 -4.60 4.86 7.23
N ASP A 165 -4.61 3.54 7.00
CA ASP A 165 -5.84 2.75 6.95
C ASP A 165 -6.01 1.90 8.21
N PRO A 166 -6.93 2.25 9.14
CA PRO A 166 -7.17 1.47 10.33
C PRO A 166 -7.62 0.03 10.01
N MET A 167 -8.27 -0.21 8.85
CA MET A 167 -8.67 -1.54 8.42
C MET A 167 -7.46 -2.40 8.05
N MET A 168 -6.38 -1.80 7.55
CA MET A 168 -5.12 -2.53 7.29
C MET A 168 -4.55 -3.06 8.61
N ILE A 169 -4.51 -2.25 9.66
CA ILE A 169 -4.07 -2.67 11.00
C ILE A 169 -4.99 -3.74 11.60
N GLU A 170 -6.32 -3.62 11.41
CA GLU A 170 -7.26 -4.66 11.83
C GLU A 170 -7.01 -5.96 11.07
N THR A 171 -6.80 -5.90 9.76
CA THR A 171 -6.47 -7.06 8.92
C THR A 171 -5.17 -7.72 9.37
N ALA A 172 -4.12 -6.92 9.63
CA ALA A 172 -2.84 -7.40 10.14
C ALA A 172 -2.98 -8.11 11.49
N ASN A 173 -3.83 -7.57 12.37
CA ASN A 173 -4.07 -8.11 13.72
C ASN A 173 -5.03 -9.29 13.77
N THR A 174 -5.63 -9.68 12.65
CA THR A 174 -6.61 -10.78 12.55
C THR A 174 -6.22 -11.77 11.46
N VAL A 175 -6.42 -11.42 10.20
CA VAL A 175 -6.23 -12.31 9.04
C VAL A 175 -4.75 -12.65 8.84
N LEU A 176 -3.86 -11.66 9.03
CA LEU A 176 -2.41 -11.79 8.82
C LEU A 176 -1.62 -12.01 10.11
N LEU A 177 -2.31 -12.25 11.22
CA LEU A 177 -1.70 -12.39 12.55
C LEU A 177 -0.60 -13.46 12.61
N ALA A 178 -0.78 -14.57 11.88
CA ALA A 178 0.21 -15.63 11.82
C ALA A 178 1.46 -15.22 11.04
N ASP A 179 1.33 -14.32 10.06
CA ASP A 179 2.42 -13.89 9.19
C ASP A 179 3.31 -12.86 9.90
N ASN A 180 2.70 -11.88 10.56
CA ASN A 180 3.41 -10.85 11.33
C ASN A 180 3.67 -11.24 12.79
N GLN A 181 3.24 -12.43 13.24
CA GLN A 181 3.44 -12.94 14.60
C GLN A 181 2.91 -12.01 15.71
N GLY A 182 1.89 -11.20 15.39
CA GLY A 182 1.30 -10.25 16.33
C GLY A 182 2.16 -9.02 16.62
N ALA A 183 3.11 -8.70 15.76
CA ALA A 183 4.08 -7.62 15.96
C ALA A 183 3.42 -6.27 16.29
N LEU A 184 2.30 -5.94 15.65
CA LEU A 184 1.60 -4.66 15.88
C LEU A 184 0.91 -4.56 17.26
N LYS A 185 0.88 -5.67 18.03
CA LYS A 185 0.37 -5.70 19.41
C LYS A 185 1.48 -5.68 20.46
N ASP A 186 2.75 -5.75 20.03
CA ASP A 186 3.89 -5.70 20.96
C ASP A 186 3.96 -4.31 21.62
N PRO A 187 4.22 -4.23 22.95
CA PRO A 187 4.28 -2.97 23.67
C PRO A 187 5.38 -2.01 23.19
N LYS A 188 6.37 -2.48 22.46
CA LYS A 188 7.39 -1.65 21.81
C LYS A 188 6.88 -0.96 20.55
N VAL A 189 5.76 -1.41 19.97
CA VAL A 189 5.20 -0.91 18.70
C VAL A 189 4.05 0.05 19.00
N HIS A 190 4.25 1.31 18.64
CA HIS A 190 3.24 2.35 18.73
C HIS A 190 2.67 2.66 17.36
N VAL A 191 1.45 2.16 17.10
CA VAL A 191 0.74 2.40 15.83
C VAL A 191 -0.01 3.72 15.91
N VAL A 192 0.26 4.60 14.96
CA VAL A 192 -0.41 5.89 14.74
C VAL A 192 -1.26 5.79 13.49
N ILE A 193 -2.57 5.96 13.62
CA ILE A 193 -3.48 6.02 12.47
C ILE A 193 -3.58 7.47 12.02
N ASP A 194 -2.82 7.82 10.97
CA ASP A 194 -2.80 9.19 10.44
C ASP A 194 -2.26 9.19 8.98
N ASP A 195 -2.49 10.28 8.28
CA ASP A 195 -1.83 10.60 7.02
C ASP A 195 -0.36 10.91 7.27
N ALA A 196 0.55 10.10 6.74
CA ALA A 196 1.98 10.19 6.98
C ALA A 196 2.55 11.58 6.61
N PHE A 197 2.10 12.17 5.49
CA PHE A 197 2.55 13.50 5.10
C PHE A 197 2.16 14.57 6.13
N SER A 198 0.92 14.53 6.58
CA SER A 198 0.39 15.46 7.58
C SER A 198 1.07 15.28 8.93
N TRP A 199 1.25 14.03 9.36
CA TRP A 199 1.89 13.68 10.62
C TRP A 199 3.36 14.14 10.66
N VAL A 200 4.13 13.85 9.62
CA VAL A 200 5.55 14.27 9.51
C VAL A 200 5.67 15.78 9.44
N ARG A 201 4.78 16.46 8.67
CA ARG A 201 4.74 17.92 8.58
C ARG A 201 4.43 18.60 9.91
N ALA A 202 3.61 17.98 10.74
CA ALA A 202 3.33 18.47 12.09
C ALA A 202 4.48 18.26 13.08
N GLY A 203 5.57 17.59 12.67
CA GLY A 203 6.74 17.30 13.52
C GLY A 203 6.70 15.93 14.17
N GLY A 204 5.79 15.06 13.72
CA GLY A 204 5.66 13.70 14.23
C GLY A 204 5.27 13.67 15.71
N ASP A 205 5.89 12.78 16.46
CA ASP A 205 5.76 12.70 17.94
C ASP A 205 6.84 13.51 18.68
N GLY A 206 7.58 14.39 17.96
CA GLY A 206 8.66 15.21 18.52
C GLY A 206 9.95 14.46 18.81
N GLN A 207 10.06 13.19 18.41
CA GLN A 207 11.24 12.35 18.61
C GLN A 207 12.16 12.38 17.38
N ARG A 208 13.41 11.95 17.58
CA ARG A 208 14.33 11.58 16.50
C ARG A 208 14.55 10.09 16.51
N TYR A 209 14.69 9.52 15.33
CA TYR A 209 14.82 8.09 15.12
C TYR A 209 16.21 7.74 14.60
N ASP A 210 16.72 6.58 15.03
CA ASP A 210 17.99 6.05 14.54
C ASP A 210 17.83 5.40 13.17
N ALA A 211 16.61 4.92 12.87
CA ALA A 211 16.27 4.34 11.61
C ALA A 211 14.86 4.79 11.16
N ILE A 212 14.68 5.02 9.85
CA ILE A 212 13.38 5.26 9.24
C ILE A 212 13.20 4.25 8.10
N ILE A 213 12.08 3.54 8.10
CA ILE A 213 11.68 2.62 7.04
C ILE A 213 10.47 3.24 6.33
N VAL A 214 10.57 3.42 5.01
CA VAL A 214 9.48 3.90 4.17
C VAL A 214 8.99 2.72 3.34
N ASP A 215 7.89 2.13 3.80
CA ASP A 215 7.28 0.91 3.25
C ASP A 215 5.86 1.23 2.75
N LEU A 216 5.81 1.87 1.61
CA LEU A 216 4.59 2.39 0.98
C LEU A 216 4.28 1.62 -0.31
N PRO A 217 3.02 1.56 -0.74
CA PRO A 217 2.68 1.09 -2.08
C PRO A 217 3.40 1.89 -3.17
N ASP A 218 3.54 1.30 -4.35
CA ASP A 218 4.08 2.02 -5.51
C ASP A 218 3.28 3.31 -5.79
N PRO A 219 3.95 4.39 -6.28
CA PRO A 219 3.34 5.70 -6.48
C PRO A 219 2.43 5.74 -7.72
N ASP A 220 1.31 5.02 -7.69
CA ASP A 220 0.34 4.88 -8.78
C ASP A 220 -0.61 6.08 -8.93
N THR A 221 -0.73 6.89 -7.87
CA THR A 221 -1.56 8.09 -7.78
C THR A 221 -0.77 9.28 -7.23
N GLU A 222 -1.24 10.51 -7.51
CA GLU A 222 -0.64 11.72 -6.93
C GLU A 222 -0.71 11.73 -5.39
N ILE A 223 -1.72 11.08 -4.82
CA ILE A 223 -1.88 10.99 -3.36
C ILE A 223 -0.75 10.17 -2.75
N VAL A 224 -0.36 9.07 -3.37
CA VAL A 224 0.78 8.26 -2.93
C VAL A 224 2.09 8.93 -3.38
N GLY A 225 2.15 9.46 -4.61
CA GLY A 225 3.31 10.12 -5.19
C GLY A 225 3.87 11.28 -4.37
N ARG A 226 3.03 11.99 -3.57
CA ARG A 226 3.50 13.04 -2.66
C ARG A 226 4.39 12.52 -1.51
N LEU A 227 4.27 11.24 -1.15
CA LEU A 227 5.11 10.58 -0.15
C LEU A 227 6.48 10.14 -0.71
N TYR A 228 6.72 10.40 -1.98
CA TYR A 228 7.98 10.16 -2.70
C TYR A 228 8.61 11.46 -3.21
N THR A 229 8.29 12.60 -2.58
CA THR A 229 8.80 13.92 -2.98
C THR A 229 10.01 14.36 -2.16
N GLU A 230 10.76 15.29 -2.73
CA GLU A 230 11.91 15.95 -2.07
C GLU A 230 11.49 16.55 -0.73
N GLU A 231 10.33 17.23 -0.70
CA GLU A 231 9.82 17.89 0.50
C GLU A 231 9.49 16.87 1.60
N PHE A 232 8.89 15.73 1.24
CA PHE A 232 8.57 14.70 2.20
C PHE A 232 9.82 14.05 2.78
N TYR A 233 10.78 13.70 1.94
CA TYR A 233 12.05 13.14 2.40
C TYR A 233 12.87 14.12 3.23
N ALA A 234 12.89 15.41 2.85
CA ALA A 234 13.55 16.44 3.66
C ALA A 234 12.91 16.61 5.05
N MET A 235 11.59 16.44 5.17
CA MET A 235 10.91 16.42 6.47
C MET A 235 11.26 15.18 7.28
N LEU A 236 11.33 13.99 6.67
CA LEU A 236 11.77 12.76 7.33
C LEU A 236 13.22 12.84 7.82
N LEU A 237 14.12 13.42 7.01
CA LEU A 237 15.52 13.64 7.40
C LEU A 237 15.68 14.48 8.67
N LYS A 238 14.77 15.44 8.92
CA LYS A 238 14.78 16.23 10.17
C LYS A 238 14.41 15.38 11.39
N GLN A 239 13.74 14.24 11.20
CA GLN A 239 13.40 13.30 12.27
C GLN A 239 14.47 12.22 12.47
N LEU A 240 15.49 12.12 11.59
CA LEU A 240 16.64 11.26 11.83
C LEU A 240 17.63 11.83 12.84
N THR A 241 18.28 10.95 13.59
CA THR A 241 19.51 11.29 14.33
C THR A 241 20.66 11.57 13.33
N SER A 242 21.73 12.20 13.78
CA SER A 242 22.87 12.55 12.92
C SER A 242 23.60 11.35 12.31
N ARG A 243 23.35 10.15 12.83
CA ARG A 243 23.87 8.88 12.32
C ARG A 243 22.76 7.94 11.87
N GLY A 244 21.54 8.47 11.70
CA GLY A 244 20.40 7.69 11.29
C GLY A 244 20.44 7.29 9.81
N ILE A 245 19.76 6.22 9.49
CA ILE A 245 19.60 5.70 8.12
C ILE A 245 18.10 5.65 7.80
N MET A 246 17.75 6.10 6.60
CA MET A 246 16.39 5.94 6.08
C MET A 246 16.44 5.05 4.84
N THR A 247 15.67 3.97 4.84
CA THR A 247 15.53 3.12 3.63
C THR A 247 14.13 3.22 3.08
N VAL A 248 14.07 3.40 1.76
CA VAL A 248 12.82 3.55 1.00
C VAL A 248 12.69 2.38 0.05
N GLN A 249 11.56 1.66 0.10
CA GLN A 249 11.20 0.76 -0.99
C GLN A 249 11.12 1.57 -2.29
N SER A 250 11.58 1.03 -3.40
CA SER A 250 11.84 1.84 -4.58
C SER A 250 11.38 1.17 -5.88
N SER A 251 10.34 0.34 -5.79
CA SER A 251 9.77 -0.37 -6.93
C SER A 251 10.82 -1.29 -7.61
N SER A 252 10.60 -1.69 -8.86
CA SER A 252 11.54 -2.58 -9.56
C SER A 252 12.65 -1.79 -10.27
N SER A 253 13.91 -2.18 -10.03
CA SER A 253 15.05 -1.61 -10.77
C SER A 253 15.04 -2.01 -12.25
N PHE A 254 14.33 -3.07 -12.61
CA PHE A 254 14.23 -3.59 -13.97
C PHE A 254 12.91 -3.20 -14.67
N THR A 255 11.74 -3.47 -14.03
CA THR A 255 10.43 -3.20 -14.64
C THR A 255 10.10 -1.70 -14.66
N THR A 256 10.48 -0.97 -13.61
CA THR A 256 10.19 0.46 -13.43
C THR A 256 11.48 1.27 -13.14
N PRO A 257 12.52 1.19 -13.98
CA PRO A 257 13.85 1.75 -13.70
C PRO A 257 13.83 3.27 -13.53
N ASP A 258 12.86 3.98 -14.12
CA ASP A 258 12.70 5.42 -13.94
C ASP A 258 12.18 5.76 -12.54
N VAL A 259 11.26 4.96 -11.96
CA VAL A 259 10.78 5.13 -10.58
C VAL A 259 11.94 4.94 -9.62
N PHE A 260 12.67 3.83 -9.75
CA PHE A 260 13.84 3.52 -8.94
C PHE A 260 14.89 4.65 -8.97
N SER A 261 15.23 5.11 -10.15
CA SER A 261 16.21 6.18 -10.38
C SER A 261 15.73 7.55 -9.89
N ARG A 262 14.43 7.82 -10.01
CA ARG A 262 13.84 9.07 -9.53
C ARG A 262 13.85 9.13 -8.00
N ILE A 263 13.51 8.04 -7.31
CA ILE A 263 13.61 7.98 -5.84
C ILE A 263 15.05 8.21 -5.40
N TYR A 264 16.03 7.56 -6.06
CA TYR A 264 17.45 7.80 -5.83
C TYR A 264 17.82 9.29 -5.94
N SER A 265 17.43 9.94 -7.03
CA SER A 265 17.74 11.35 -7.29
C SER A 265 17.00 12.30 -6.32
N THR A 266 15.76 11.95 -5.95
CA THR A 266 14.94 12.73 -5.01
C THR A 266 15.52 12.70 -3.60
N LEU A 267 16.02 11.56 -3.15
CA LEU A 267 16.71 11.43 -1.86
C LEU A 267 18.00 12.27 -1.82
N GLN A 268 18.75 12.31 -2.92
CA GLN A 268 19.94 13.18 -3.03
C GLN A 268 19.54 14.66 -2.93
N ALA A 269 18.49 15.09 -3.64
CA ALA A 269 17.99 16.46 -3.61
C ALA A 269 17.45 16.85 -2.22
N ALA A 270 16.80 15.91 -1.51
CA ALA A 270 16.27 16.11 -0.16
C ALA A 270 17.35 16.35 0.91
N GLY A 271 18.62 16.11 0.58
CA GLY A 271 19.76 16.42 1.46
C GLY A 271 20.37 15.20 2.17
N CYS A 272 20.17 13.99 1.66
CA CYS A 272 20.91 12.81 2.14
C CYS A 272 22.42 13.03 1.98
N HIS A 273 23.21 12.73 3.02
CA HIS A 273 24.66 12.79 2.93
C HIS A 273 25.21 11.81 1.89
N THR A 274 24.66 10.60 1.89
CA THR A 274 24.94 9.56 0.90
C THR A 274 23.65 8.80 0.61
N VAL A 275 23.43 8.42 -0.65
CA VAL A 275 22.35 7.51 -1.05
C VAL A 275 22.97 6.27 -1.66
N VAL A 276 22.64 5.10 -1.13
CA VAL A 276 23.09 3.81 -1.65
C VAL A 276 21.89 3.07 -2.23
N PRO A 277 21.81 2.95 -3.55
CA PRO A 277 20.83 2.12 -4.23
C PRO A 277 21.24 0.65 -4.16
N TYR A 278 20.29 -0.25 -4.01
CA TYR A 278 20.51 -1.68 -4.09
C TYR A 278 19.22 -2.41 -4.50
N HIS A 279 19.34 -3.66 -4.92
CA HIS A 279 18.21 -4.45 -5.39
C HIS A 279 18.38 -5.92 -5.03
N VAL A 280 17.27 -6.63 -4.88
CA VAL A 280 17.25 -8.06 -4.63
C VAL A 280 16.16 -8.74 -5.45
N HIS A 281 16.37 -10.00 -5.80
CA HIS A 281 15.34 -10.79 -6.43
C HIS A 281 14.36 -11.36 -5.38
N VAL A 282 13.10 -10.91 -5.47
CA VAL A 282 11.95 -11.45 -4.73
C VAL A 282 11.11 -12.25 -5.74
N PRO A 283 11.05 -13.59 -5.65
CA PRO A 283 10.45 -14.42 -6.71
C PRO A 283 9.04 -14.04 -7.13
N THR A 284 8.21 -13.52 -6.22
CA THR A 284 6.84 -13.07 -6.53
C THR A 284 6.76 -11.65 -7.09
N PHE A 285 7.78 -10.80 -6.88
CA PHE A 285 7.84 -9.42 -7.37
C PHE A 285 8.81 -9.23 -8.54
N GLY A 286 9.78 -10.15 -8.70
CA GLY A 286 10.90 -9.98 -9.59
C GLY A 286 12.07 -9.25 -8.94
N ASP A 287 12.75 -8.41 -9.70
CA ASP A 287 13.86 -7.60 -9.22
C ASP A 287 13.34 -6.36 -8.50
N TRP A 288 13.56 -6.27 -7.19
CA TRP A 288 13.01 -5.21 -6.36
C TRP A 288 14.09 -4.31 -5.79
N GLY A 289 13.88 -3.00 -5.91
CA GLY A 289 14.84 -1.97 -5.58
C GLY A 289 14.58 -1.29 -4.24
N PHE A 290 15.65 -0.85 -3.62
CA PHE A 290 15.67 -0.06 -2.39
C PHE A 290 16.70 1.06 -2.51
N ASN A 291 16.46 2.16 -1.83
CA ASN A 291 17.42 3.25 -1.70
C ASN A 291 17.63 3.58 -0.21
N SER A 292 18.86 3.41 0.29
CA SER A 292 19.21 3.82 1.65
C SER A 292 19.86 5.19 1.66
N CYS A 293 19.28 6.10 2.42
CA CYS A 293 19.72 7.47 2.65
C CYS A 293 20.40 7.58 4.02
N PHE A 294 21.59 8.10 4.05
CA PHE A 294 22.40 8.28 5.26
C PHE A 294 22.38 9.75 5.68
N ALA A 295 22.10 10.02 6.95
CA ALA A 295 22.25 11.36 7.54
C ALA A 295 23.72 11.71 7.81
N GLY A 296 24.61 10.73 7.91
CA GLY A 296 26.04 10.89 8.18
C GLY A 296 26.90 9.99 7.29
N SER A 297 28.17 9.83 7.66
CA SER A 297 29.20 9.11 6.87
C SER A 297 29.40 7.64 7.30
N GLN A 298 28.42 7.01 7.99
CA GLN A 298 28.50 5.60 8.34
C GLN A 298 28.51 4.70 7.10
N PRO A 299 29.16 3.53 7.18
CA PRO A 299 29.22 2.59 6.07
C PRO A 299 27.86 1.93 5.83
N PHE A 300 27.59 1.54 4.56
CA PHE A 300 26.46 0.69 4.21
C PHE A 300 26.82 -0.77 4.52
N GLN A 301 26.31 -1.27 5.62
CA GLN A 301 26.59 -2.61 6.09
C GLN A 301 25.48 -3.10 7.04
N LEU A 302 25.38 -4.41 7.20
CA LEU A 302 24.49 -5.00 8.20
C LEU A 302 25.03 -4.78 9.62
N PRO A 303 24.17 -4.80 10.65
CA PRO A 303 24.62 -4.91 12.04
C PRO A 303 25.52 -6.14 12.22
N ALA A 304 26.50 -6.04 13.13
CA ALA A 304 27.45 -7.11 13.40
C ALA A 304 26.76 -8.41 13.88
N THR A 305 25.59 -8.27 14.52
CA THR A 305 24.78 -9.39 14.97
C THR A 305 23.38 -9.30 14.39
N LEU A 306 23.06 -10.26 13.53
CA LEU A 306 21.71 -10.44 13.01
C LEU A 306 20.92 -11.44 13.86
N PRO A 307 19.58 -11.38 13.88
CA PRO A 307 18.74 -12.42 14.48
C PRO A 307 19.04 -13.82 13.91
N LYS A 308 18.91 -14.85 14.73
CA LYS A 308 19.27 -16.23 14.33
C LYS A 308 18.37 -16.83 13.26
N ASP A 309 17.17 -16.32 13.10
CA ASP A 309 16.14 -16.78 12.17
C ASP A 309 16.08 -16.00 10.86
N VAL A 310 17.07 -15.15 10.58
CA VAL A 310 17.27 -14.52 9.28
C VAL A 310 17.47 -15.60 8.21
N LYS A 311 16.76 -15.46 7.09
CA LYS A 311 16.68 -16.48 6.05
C LYS A 311 17.42 -16.12 4.76
N PHE A 312 17.63 -14.83 4.52
CA PHE A 312 18.10 -14.36 3.22
C PHE A 312 19.29 -13.43 3.29
N ILE A 313 19.19 -12.34 4.07
CA ILE A 313 20.18 -11.28 4.02
C ILE A 313 21.47 -11.70 4.75
N THR A 314 22.60 -11.58 4.06
CA THR A 314 23.97 -11.75 4.63
C THR A 314 24.83 -10.58 4.15
N PRO A 315 26.03 -10.36 4.73
CA PRO A 315 26.95 -9.36 4.22
C PRO A 315 27.29 -9.53 2.73
N GLU A 316 27.43 -10.77 2.27
CA GLU A 316 27.73 -11.09 0.87
C GLU A 316 26.53 -10.79 -0.04
N VAL A 317 25.30 -11.12 0.40
CA VAL A 317 24.06 -10.79 -0.31
C VAL A 317 23.92 -9.27 -0.40
N LEU A 318 24.13 -8.54 0.70
CA LEU A 318 24.07 -7.08 0.69
C LEU A 318 25.11 -6.46 -0.24
N ALA A 319 26.34 -6.96 -0.22
CA ALA A 319 27.39 -6.51 -1.14
C ALA A 319 27.01 -6.76 -2.61
N SER A 320 26.46 -7.95 -2.92
CA SER A 320 26.01 -8.27 -4.29
C SER A 320 24.79 -7.43 -4.72
N ALA A 321 23.94 -7.06 -3.77
CA ALA A 321 22.75 -6.27 -4.02
C ALA A 321 23.06 -4.84 -4.54
N THR A 322 24.28 -4.34 -4.33
CA THR A 322 24.73 -3.02 -4.84
C THR A 322 25.36 -3.09 -6.25
N VAL A 323 25.40 -4.28 -6.86
CA VAL A 323 25.96 -4.51 -8.20
C VAL A 323 24.84 -4.52 -9.23
N PHE A 324 24.86 -3.59 -10.15
CA PHE A 324 23.85 -3.43 -11.20
C PHE A 324 24.39 -3.85 -12.57
N GLY A 325 23.53 -4.38 -13.41
CA GLY A 325 23.77 -4.53 -14.84
C GLY A 325 23.77 -3.17 -15.54
N LEU A 326 24.22 -3.13 -16.80
CA LEU A 326 24.21 -1.89 -17.58
C LEU A 326 22.78 -1.39 -17.89
N ASP A 327 21.82 -2.26 -17.87
CA ASP A 327 20.41 -2.02 -18.22
C ASP A 327 19.54 -1.54 -17.04
N ASN A 328 19.97 -1.77 -15.80
CA ASN A 328 19.22 -1.42 -14.60
C ASN A 328 19.99 -0.51 -13.62
N GLN A 329 21.10 0.08 -14.05
CA GLN A 329 21.84 1.04 -13.23
C GLN A 329 20.98 2.25 -12.86
N PRO A 330 21.06 2.74 -11.60
CA PRO A 330 20.41 3.98 -11.22
C PRO A 330 20.92 5.15 -12.04
N ARG A 331 20.02 5.95 -12.58
CA ARG A 331 20.31 7.12 -13.40
C ARG A 331 20.02 8.39 -12.63
N LYS A 332 20.73 9.47 -12.92
CA LYS A 332 20.41 10.78 -12.38
C LYS A 332 19.23 11.36 -13.16
N LEU A 333 18.12 11.59 -12.47
CA LEU A 333 16.91 12.21 -12.99
C LEU A 333 16.60 13.49 -12.20
N ASP A 334 15.69 14.33 -12.73
CA ASP A 334 15.15 15.43 -11.94
C ASP A 334 14.42 14.87 -10.71
N PRO A 335 14.49 15.52 -9.55
CA PRO A 335 13.79 15.06 -8.36
C PRO A 335 12.27 15.10 -8.54
N ASN A 336 11.57 14.24 -7.83
CA ASN A 336 10.11 14.30 -7.69
C ASN A 336 9.77 15.34 -6.63
N THR A 337 8.95 16.33 -6.96
CA THR A 337 8.53 17.39 -6.05
C THR A 337 7.00 17.47 -5.96
N LEU A 338 6.49 18.18 -4.97
CA LEU A 338 5.03 18.39 -4.84
C LEU A 338 4.42 19.09 -6.06
N ASP A 339 5.17 20.01 -6.67
CA ASP A 339 4.71 20.76 -7.84
C ASP A 339 4.85 19.95 -9.14
N HIS A 340 5.74 18.96 -9.18
CA HIS A 340 6.02 18.15 -10.37
C HIS A 340 6.18 16.67 -9.99
N GLN A 341 5.05 15.98 -9.81
CA GLN A 341 5.00 14.55 -9.44
C GLN A 341 5.20 13.65 -10.67
N ARG A 342 6.41 13.65 -11.24
CA ARG A 342 6.76 12.83 -12.41
C ARG A 342 6.78 11.32 -12.14
N ILE A 343 6.92 10.94 -10.88
CA ILE A 343 7.06 9.53 -10.48
C ILE A 343 5.84 8.69 -10.85
N VAL A 344 4.64 9.28 -10.83
CA VAL A 344 3.39 8.61 -11.22
C VAL A 344 3.39 8.23 -12.70
N ASP A 345 3.89 9.14 -13.55
CA ASP A 345 3.99 8.90 -15.00
C ASP A 345 5.12 7.90 -15.31
N ASP A 346 6.22 7.94 -14.55
CA ASP A 346 7.30 6.96 -14.67
C ASP A 346 6.81 5.55 -14.39
N LEU A 347 6.02 5.37 -13.32
CA LEU A 347 5.43 4.08 -12.98
C LEU A 347 4.52 3.56 -14.08
N ARG A 348 3.63 4.41 -14.59
CA ARG A 348 2.70 4.07 -15.67
C ARG A 348 3.42 3.69 -16.96
N ARG A 349 4.56 4.34 -17.27
CA ARG A 349 5.39 3.98 -18.42
C ARG A 349 6.04 2.62 -18.22
N GLY A 350 6.69 2.39 -17.09
CA GLY A 350 7.37 1.14 -16.79
C GLY A 350 6.48 -0.08 -16.96
N TYR A 351 5.27 -0.06 -16.39
CA TYR A 351 4.32 -1.16 -16.55
C TYR A 351 3.79 -1.33 -17.97
N ARG A 352 3.61 -0.25 -18.74
CA ARG A 352 3.21 -0.37 -20.16
C ARG A 352 4.30 -0.98 -21.02
N ASP A 353 5.55 -0.59 -20.81
CA ASP A 353 6.67 -1.01 -21.64
C ASP A 353 7.04 -2.48 -21.39
N THR A 354 6.76 -3.00 -20.22
CA THR A 354 7.01 -4.40 -19.84
C THR A 354 5.81 -5.31 -20.07
N GLY A 355 4.62 -4.76 -20.38
CA GLY A 355 3.39 -5.53 -20.56
C GLY A 355 2.87 -6.17 -19.26
N ALA A 356 3.29 -5.64 -18.13
CA ALA A 356 2.94 -6.12 -16.80
C ALA A 356 1.63 -5.46 -16.28
#